data_83001833ea962fce402464d02c35a735
#
_entry.id   83001833ea962fce402464d02c35a735
#
_cell.length_a   1.000
_cell.length_b   1.000
_cell.length_c   1.000
_cell.angle_alpha   90.00
_cell.angle_beta   90.00
_cell.angle_gamma   90.00
#
_symmetry.space_group_name_H-M   'P 1'
#
loop_
_entity.id
_entity.type
_entity.pdbx_description
1 polymer ?
#
loop_
_entity_poly.entity_id
_entity_poly.type
_entity_poly.pdbx_seq_one_letter_code
_entity_poly.pdbx_strand_id
1 'polypeptide(L)'
;MEVLKAILYGIIEGITEWLPVSSTAHLILLHEWLKFDLTPEKEEAFMELFNVVIQLGAILAFVIIDWKNLWPFGLAGKKESTKKTKKTKNGVSADPRWSFGALAVKQNSIFLWIKIAIACIPGFLYGILLDDTVETYTDAYKTTIIGIMLILVGLVFLLVEHRIKVKEKKPKVKLLTELSWQTALIIGLAQVIAAALPGTSRSGATIIAGLLLGLSRPVAVRFTFDLAVPTMAGASLLKLLKYIKNGLVLSGGELTILIVSSVTAFLVSFIAISLMIIYISRNKDFKPFGIYRILLGAGVLLYYLVIAG
;
A
#
# COMPACT_ATOMS: atom_id res chain seq x y z
N MET A 1 5.64 10.74 -26.74
CA MET A 1 6.28 9.58 -26.08
C MET A 1 6.10 9.66 -24.56
N GLU A 2 6.34 10.82 -23.93
CA GLU A 2 6.26 10.99 -22.46
C GLU A 2 4.87 10.67 -21.87
N VAL A 3 3.79 11.05 -22.54
CA VAL A 3 2.42 10.72 -22.10
C VAL A 3 2.18 9.20 -22.08
N LEU A 4 2.72 8.44 -23.04
CA LEU A 4 2.60 6.99 -23.04
C LEU A 4 3.39 6.35 -21.86
N LYS A 5 4.58 6.86 -21.59
CA LYS A 5 5.36 6.44 -20.41
C LYS A 5 4.56 6.74 -19.12
N ALA A 6 4.01 7.95 -18.99
CA ALA A 6 3.19 8.35 -17.84
C ALA A 6 1.98 7.42 -17.63
N ILE A 7 1.31 6.99 -18.71
CA ILE A 7 0.22 6.01 -18.63
C ILE A 7 0.73 4.67 -18.11
N LEU A 8 1.87 4.16 -18.62
CA LEU A 8 2.43 2.89 -18.18
C LEU A 8 2.81 2.92 -16.70
N TYR A 9 3.44 4.01 -16.22
CA TYR A 9 3.73 4.22 -14.81
C TYR A 9 2.43 4.21 -13.98
N GLY A 10 1.39 4.92 -14.43
CA GLY A 10 0.09 4.94 -13.77
C GLY A 10 -0.58 3.56 -13.68
N ILE A 11 -0.49 2.75 -14.74
CA ILE A 11 -1.02 1.38 -14.75
C ILE A 11 -0.29 0.52 -13.72
N ILE A 12 1.05 0.55 -13.74
CA ILE A 12 1.86 -0.24 -12.82
C ILE A 12 1.61 0.16 -11.37
N GLU A 13 1.62 1.45 -11.07
CA GLU A 13 1.32 1.95 -9.74
C GLU A 13 -0.09 1.53 -9.28
N GLY A 14 -1.09 1.79 -10.12
CA GLY A 14 -2.49 1.48 -9.79
C GLY A 14 -2.75 0.00 -9.51
N ILE A 15 -2.00 -0.90 -10.14
CA ILE A 15 -2.07 -2.33 -9.86
C ILE A 15 -1.29 -2.70 -8.61
N THR A 16 -0.02 -2.30 -8.54
CA THR A 16 0.95 -2.87 -7.60
C THR A 16 0.87 -2.26 -6.21
N GLU A 17 0.30 -1.07 -6.05
CA GLU A 17 0.14 -0.41 -4.75
C GLU A 17 -0.83 -1.18 -3.83
N TRP A 18 -1.91 -1.71 -4.38
CA TRP A 18 -2.94 -2.42 -3.62
C TRP A 18 -2.64 -3.91 -3.44
N LEU A 19 -1.72 -4.44 -4.22
CA LEU A 19 -1.25 -5.81 -4.09
C LEU A 19 0.03 -5.83 -3.22
N PRO A 20 0.25 -6.87 -2.41
CA PRO A 20 1.45 -6.93 -1.58
C PRO A 20 2.69 -7.38 -2.38
N VAL A 21 3.00 -6.69 -3.51
CA VAL A 21 4.06 -7.05 -4.46
C VAL A 21 5.17 -6.01 -4.60
N SER A 22 5.05 -4.85 -3.94
CA SER A 22 5.99 -3.71 -3.98
C SER A 22 5.88 -2.86 -5.25
N SER A 23 5.04 -1.83 -5.20
CA SER A 23 4.94 -0.81 -6.25
C SER A 23 6.28 -0.13 -6.52
N THR A 24 7.00 0.26 -5.47
CA THR A 24 8.34 0.88 -5.58
C THR A 24 9.30 0.03 -6.39
N ALA A 25 9.34 -1.29 -6.17
CA ALA A 25 10.22 -2.17 -6.95
C ALA A 25 9.87 -2.16 -8.44
N HIS A 26 8.59 -2.18 -8.77
CA HIS A 26 8.12 -2.15 -10.16
C HIS A 26 8.40 -0.80 -10.83
N LEU A 27 8.19 0.32 -10.13
CA LEU A 27 8.46 1.65 -10.67
C LEU A 27 9.95 1.87 -10.91
N ILE A 28 10.82 1.41 -10.01
CA ILE A 28 12.27 1.50 -10.18
C ILE A 28 12.72 0.67 -11.38
N LEU A 29 12.24 -0.57 -11.52
CA LEU A 29 12.55 -1.39 -12.69
C LEU A 29 12.03 -0.77 -13.99
N LEU A 30 10.82 -0.20 -13.96
CA LEU A 30 10.28 0.48 -15.12
C LEU A 30 11.12 1.70 -15.51
N HIS A 31 11.63 2.42 -14.50
CA HIS A 31 12.49 3.59 -14.72
C HIS A 31 13.80 3.25 -15.42
N GLU A 32 14.38 2.09 -15.16
CA GLU A 32 15.61 1.65 -15.86
C GLU A 32 15.39 1.54 -17.38
N TRP A 33 14.20 1.21 -17.81
CA TRP A 33 13.89 1.00 -19.24
C TRP A 33 13.12 2.15 -19.91
N LEU A 34 12.38 2.92 -19.13
CA LEU A 34 11.50 3.97 -19.62
C LEU A 34 11.73 5.29 -18.90
N LYS A 35 12.98 5.81 -18.92
CA LYS A 35 13.30 7.11 -18.37
C LYS A 35 12.51 8.22 -19.05
N PHE A 36 12.07 9.20 -18.27
CA PHE A 36 11.54 10.44 -18.82
C PHE A 36 12.65 11.28 -19.44
N ASP A 37 12.30 12.10 -20.42
CA ASP A 37 13.26 13.04 -21.05
C ASP A 37 13.43 14.26 -20.14
N LEU A 38 14.29 14.11 -19.14
CA LEU A 38 14.61 15.10 -18.11
C LEU A 38 16.12 15.37 -18.09
N THR A 39 16.51 16.58 -17.67
CA THR A 39 17.93 16.85 -17.42
C THR A 39 18.41 16.07 -16.19
N PRO A 40 19.66 15.57 -16.17
CA PRO A 40 20.18 14.78 -15.05
C PRO A 40 20.00 15.46 -13.69
N GLU A 41 20.14 16.79 -13.64
CA GLU A 41 20.02 17.56 -12.39
C GLU A 41 18.59 17.58 -11.82
N LYS A 42 17.60 17.38 -12.69
CA LYS A 42 16.17 17.36 -12.30
C LYS A 42 15.63 15.95 -12.12
N GLU A 43 16.24 14.94 -12.74
CA GLU A 43 15.69 13.59 -12.83
C GLU A 43 15.42 13.02 -11.43
N GLU A 44 16.39 13.07 -10.54
CA GLU A 44 16.24 12.53 -9.18
C GLU A 44 15.13 13.22 -8.40
N ALA A 45 15.20 14.56 -8.30
CA ALA A 45 14.20 15.34 -7.57
C ALA A 45 12.78 15.20 -8.15
N PHE A 46 12.67 15.14 -9.49
CA PHE A 46 11.39 14.91 -10.14
C PHE A 46 10.86 13.51 -9.86
N MET A 47 11.69 12.47 -9.92
CA MET A 47 11.26 11.09 -9.66
C MET A 47 10.85 10.87 -8.19
N GLU A 48 11.53 11.54 -7.23
CA GLU A 48 11.07 11.55 -5.84
C GLU A 48 9.66 12.13 -5.71
N LEU A 49 9.41 13.29 -6.31
CA LEU A 49 8.09 13.91 -6.33
C LEU A 49 7.06 13.06 -7.09
N PHE A 50 7.45 12.55 -8.27
CA PHE A 50 6.62 11.74 -9.13
C PHE A 50 6.08 10.51 -8.39
N ASN A 51 6.95 9.75 -7.73
CA ASN A 51 6.58 8.54 -7.02
C ASN A 51 5.53 8.79 -5.92
N VAL A 52 5.60 9.90 -5.21
CA VAL A 52 4.63 10.21 -4.16
C VAL A 52 3.34 10.81 -4.70
N VAL A 53 3.40 11.58 -5.79
CA VAL A 53 2.22 12.18 -6.42
C VAL A 53 1.37 11.12 -7.13
N ILE A 54 1.99 10.17 -7.82
CA ILE A 54 1.27 9.07 -8.47
C ILE A 54 0.55 8.17 -7.44
N GLN A 55 1.13 7.98 -6.27
CA GLN A 55 0.52 7.30 -5.13
C GLN A 55 -0.73 8.02 -4.64
N LEU A 56 -0.76 9.37 -4.62
CA LEU A 56 -1.96 10.12 -4.26
C LEU A 56 -3.13 9.81 -5.20
N GLY A 57 -2.86 9.64 -6.49
CA GLY A 57 -3.87 9.17 -7.45
C GLY A 57 -4.46 7.83 -7.03
N ALA A 58 -3.61 6.86 -6.70
CA ALA A 58 -4.04 5.55 -6.24
C ALA A 58 -4.87 5.63 -4.94
N ILE A 59 -4.44 6.42 -3.95
CA ILE A 59 -5.15 6.59 -2.66
C ILE A 59 -6.55 7.18 -2.86
N LEU A 60 -6.70 8.16 -3.74
CA LEU A 60 -8.00 8.78 -4.00
C LEU A 60 -9.04 7.75 -4.45
N ALA A 61 -8.64 6.73 -5.21
CA ALA A 61 -9.52 5.63 -5.57
C ALA A 61 -10.06 4.89 -4.33
N PHE A 62 -9.19 4.56 -3.39
CA PHE A 62 -9.60 3.89 -2.14
C PHE A 62 -10.50 4.79 -1.28
N VAL A 63 -10.13 6.06 -1.13
CA VAL A 63 -10.95 7.03 -0.38
C VAL A 63 -12.36 7.11 -0.94
N ILE A 64 -12.53 7.12 -2.26
CA ILE A 64 -13.86 7.17 -2.89
C ILE A 64 -14.61 5.86 -2.69
N ILE A 65 -13.96 4.71 -2.91
CA ILE A 65 -14.56 3.38 -2.72
C ILE A 65 -15.07 3.24 -1.28
N ASP A 66 -14.27 3.66 -0.33
CA ASP A 66 -14.52 3.41 1.08
C ASP A 66 -14.99 4.63 1.87
N TRP A 67 -15.35 5.71 1.18
CA TRP A 67 -15.78 6.98 1.78
C TRP A 67 -16.74 6.83 2.97
N LYS A 68 -17.74 5.98 2.83
CA LYS A 68 -18.77 5.79 3.87
C LYS A 68 -18.21 5.23 5.18
N ASN A 69 -17.13 4.48 5.14
CA ASN A 69 -16.49 3.88 6.29
C ASN A 69 -15.37 4.76 6.85
N LEU A 70 -14.67 5.46 5.98
CA LEU A 70 -13.60 6.40 6.36
C LEU A 70 -14.16 7.65 7.02
N TRP A 71 -15.33 8.13 6.58
CA TRP A 71 -15.93 9.37 7.09
C TRP A 71 -16.51 9.17 8.50
N PRO A 72 -15.90 9.80 9.53
CA PRO A 72 -16.31 9.57 10.91
C PRO A 72 -17.64 10.25 11.27
N PHE A 73 -18.04 11.27 10.49
CA PHE A 73 -19.22 12.07 10.75
C PHE A 73 -20.40 11.55 9.93
N GLY A 74 -21.27 10.73 10.52
CA GLY A 74 -22.53 10.38 9.89
C GLY A 74 -23.55 11.49 10.04
N LEU A 75 -24.28 11.83 8.97
CA LEU A 75 -25.52 12.59 9.12
C LEU A 75 -26.44 11.82 10.08
N ALA A 76 -26.67 12.39 11.25
CA ALA A 76 -27.66 11.87 12.19
C ALA A 76 -29.02 12.00 11.55
N GLY A 77 -29.61 10.88 11.09
CA GLY A 77 -30.95 10.92 10.53
C GLY A 77 -31.23 9.84 9.47
N LYS A 78 -31.25 8.59 9.91
CA LYS A 78 -32.25 7.57 9.55
C LYS A 78 -31.91 6.32 10.33
N LYS A 79 -32.73 5.97 11.31
CA LYS A 79 -32.84 4.60 11.80
C LYS A 79 -33.18 3.75 10.57
N GLU A 80 -32.20 3.12 9.97
CA GLU A 80 -32.48 2.05 9.03
C GLU A 80 -33.15 0.95 9.82
N SER A 81 -34.44 0.79 9.56
CA SER A 81 -35.27 -0.28 9.98
C SER A 81 -34.50 -1.59 9.78
N THR A 82 -34.30 -2.30 10.86
CA THR A 82 -33.78 -3.67 10.90
C THR A 82 -34.69 -4.59 10.08
N LYS A 83 -34.52 -4.61 8.75
CA LYS A 83 -35.00 -5.76 7.99
C LYS A 83 -34.10 -6.93 8.38
N LYS A 84 -34.68 -7.89 9.10
CA LYS A 84 -34.08 -9.18 9.44
C LYS A 84 -33.44 -9.80 8.20
N THR A 85 -32.14 -9.61 8.02
CA THR A 85 -31.38 -10.36 7.04
C THR A 85 -31.28 -11.79 7.56
N LYS A 86 -31.70 -12.75 6.78
CA LYS A 86 -31.54 -14.18 7.05
C LYS A 86 -30.06 -14.45 7.33
N LYS A 87 -29.75 -14.87 8.55
CA LYS A 87 -28.42 -15.36 8.93
C LYS A 87 -28.08 -16.55 8.04
N THR A 88 -27.18 -16.37 7.09
CA THR A 88 -26.49 -17.51 6.50
C THR A 88 -25.50 -18.08 7.53
N LYS A 89 -25.44 -19.41 7.60
CA LYS A 89 -24.73 -20.20 8.63
C LYS A 89 -23.23 -19.90 8.80
N ASN A 90 -22.62 -19.04 7.98
CA ASN A 90 -21.19 -18.73 8.00
C ASN A 90 -20.85 -17.25 8.30
N GLY A 91 -21.78 -16.45 8.78
CA GLY A 91 -21.48 -15.10 9.32
C GLY A 91 -20.95 -14.07 8.30
N VAL A 92 -20.87 -14.41 7.02
CA VAL A 92 -20.46 -13.51 5.95
C VAL A 92 -21.68 -13.17 5.13
N SER A 93 -22.13 -11.93 5.19
CA SER A 93 -23.18 -11.41 4.32
C SER A 93 -22.66 -11.44 2.88
N ALA A 94 -23.23 -12.32 2.07
CA ALA A 94 -22.95 -12.42 0.64
C ALA A 94 -23.74 -11.36 -0.13
N ASP A 95 -23.43 -10.08 0.06
CA ASP A 95 -23.81 -9.03 -0.89
C ASP A 95 -22.54 -8.60 -1.64
N PRO A 96 -22.41 -8.90 -2.94
CA PRO A 96 -21.20 -8.59 -3.72
C PRO A 96 -21.10 -7.11 -4.09
N ARG A 97 -21.95 -6.26 -3.57
CA ARG A 97 -21.91 -4.82 -3.80
C ARG A 97 -21.03 -4.12 -2.78
N TRP A 98 -19.72 -4.00 -3.10
CA TRP A 98 -18.82 -2.93 -2.67
C TRP A 98 -18.81 -2.53 -1.18
N SER A 99 -19.08 -3.42 -0.26
CA SER A 99 -18.89 -3.19 1.16
C SER A 99 -17.91 -4.22 1.69
N PHE A 100 -16.85 -3.77 2.32
CA PHE A 100 -16.14 -4.53 3.32
C PHE A 100 -17.13 -4.82 4.46
N GLY A 101 -18.06 -5.76 4.25
CA GLY A 101 -19.05 -6.18 5.19
C GLY A 101 -19.82 -5.06 5.87
N ALA A 102 -21.11 -5.26 6.11
CA ALA A 102 -21.94 -4.41 6.95
C ALA A 102 -21.42 -4.38 8.41
N LEU A 103 -20.27 -3.77 8.61
CA LEU A 103 -19.69 -3.44 9.90
C LEU A 103 -19.90 -1.95 10.14
N ALA A 104 -21.14 -1.57 10.02
CA ALA A 104 -21.59 -0.28 10.39
C ALA A 104 -21.83 -0.22 11.88
N VAL A 105 -21.02 0.50 12.60
CA VAL A 105 -21.53 1.36 13.66
C VAL A 105 -20.63 2.59 13.71
N LYS A 106 -21.19 3.77 13.50
CA LYS A 106 -20.47 5.05 13.39
C LYS A 106 -19.65 5.45 14.63
N GLN A 107 -19.95 4.94 15.81
CA GLN A 107 -19.11 5.08 17.00
C GLN A 107 -17.73 4.41 16.83
N ASN A 108 -17.61 3.41 15.99
CA ASN A 108 -16.35 2.67 15.76
C ASN A 108 -15.40 3.38 14.79
N SER A 109 -15.85 4.34 14.00
CA SER A 109 -14.98 5.06 13.06
C SER A 109 -13.97 5.94 13.80
N ILE A 110 -14.35 6.61 14.89
CA ILE A 110 -13.43 7.43 15.68
C ILE A 110 -12.35 6.56 16.32
N PHE A 111 -12.73 5.42 16.93
CA PHE A 111 -11.76 4.49 17.51
C PHE A 111 -10.84 3.87 16.45
N LEU A 112 -11.34 3.64 15.24
CA LEU A 112 -10.50 3.19 14.12
C LEU A 112 -9.49 4.27 13.75
N TRP A 113 -9.91 5.52 13.60
CA TRP A 113 -9.01 6.63 13.29
C TRP A 113 -7.96 6.87 14.37
N ILE A 114 -8.29 6.70 15.66
CA ILE A 114 -7.30 6.74 16.74
C ILE A 114 -6.25 5.63 16.56
N LYS A 115 -6.67 4.41 16.23
CA LYS A 115 -5.75 3.28 15.98
C LYS A 115 -4.88 3.52 14.75
N ILE A 116 -5.46 4.08 13.68
CA ILE A 116 -4.71 4.49 12.49
C ILE A 116 -3.69 5.57 12.84
N ALA A 117 -4.08 6.59 13.59
CA ALA A 117 -3.17 7.64 14.03
C ALA A 117 -2.00 7.08 14.87
N ILE A 118 -2.27 6.15 15.81
CA ILE A 118 -1.24 5.45 16.56
C ILE A 118 -0.30 4.67 15.65
N ALA A 119 -0.83 3.98 14.63
CA ALA A 119 -0.04 3.24 13.67
C ALA A 119 0.78 4.15 12.73
N CYS A 120 0.36 5.40 12.52
CA CYS A 120 1.12 6.37 11.73
C CYS A 120 2.35 6.93 12.48
N ILE A 121 2.33 6.97 13.83
CA ILE A 121 3.38 7.60 14.63
C ILE A 121 4.79 7.08 14.28
N PRO A 122 5.05 5.74 14.25
CA PRO A 122 6.39 5.24 13.94
C PRO A 122 6.87 5.66 12.55
N GLY A 123 6.01 5.56 11.53
CA GLY A 123 6.34 5.97 10.16
C GLY A 123 6.59 7.47 10.01
N PHE A 124 5.81 8.29 10.71
CA PHE A 124 5.99 9.74 10.74
C PHE A 124 7.33 10.14 11.40
N LEU A 125 7.65 9.53 12.54
CA LEU A 125 8.93 9.77 13.21
C LEU A 125 10.11 9.33 12.32
N TYR A 126 9.99 8.17 11.67
CA TYR A 126 11.01 7.71 10.71
C TYR A 126 11.19 8.72 9.57
N GLY A 127 10.09 9.15 8.93
CA GLY A 127 10.14 10.07 7.78
C GLY A 127 10.74 11.44 8.09
N ILE A 128 10.65 11.91 9.35
CA ILE A 128 11.25 13.19 9.75
C ILE A 128 12.69 13.03 10.22
N LEU A 129 13.01 11.95 10.94
CA LEU A 129 14.27 11.85 11.67
C LEU A 129 15.32 10.99 10.94
N LEU A 130 14.92 10.03 10.14
CA LEU A 130 15.80 8.99 9.63
C LEU A 130 15.77 8.79 8.11
N ASP A 131 14.72 9.27 7.41
CA ASP A 131 14.52 8.99 5.99
C ASP A 131 15.73 9.40 5.14
N ASP A 132 16.13 10.67 5.20
CA ASP A 132 17.28 11.20 4.44
C ASP A 132 18.58 10.46 4.76
N THR A 133 18.79 10.07 6.03
CA THR A 133 19.99 9.35 6.46
C THR A 133 20.00 7.94 5.88
N VAL A 134 18.89 7.20 6.01
CA VAL A 134 18.80 5.83 5.52
C VAL A 134 18.83 5.79 3.99
N GLU A 135 18.17 6.74 3.31
CA GLU A 135 18.20 6.86 1.85
C GLU A 135 19.65 7.02 1.36
N THR A 136 20.45 7.90 1.98
CA THR A 136 21.87 8.09 1.63
C THR A 136 22.69 6.78 1.72
N TYR A 137 22.45 5.94 2.73
CA TYR A 137 23.17 4.67 2.87
C TYR A 137 22.65 3.56 1.96
N THR A 138 21.38 3.60 1.60
CA THR A 138 20.74 2.53 0.82
C THR A 138 20.78 2.79 -0.69
N ASP A 139 20.98 4.03 -1.12
CA ASP A 139 20.85 4.40 -2.52
C ASP A 139 21.89 3.70 -3.41
N ALA A 140 23.14 3.63 -2.98
CA ALA A 140 24.23 2.93 -3.70
C ALA A 140 23.94 1.44 -3.95
N TYR A 141 23.10 0.80 -3.11
CA TYR A 141 22.76 -0.62 -3.20
C TYR A 141 21.27 -0.86 -3.46
N LYS A 142 20.56 0.16 -3.89
CA LYS A 142 19.10 0.19 -3.99
C LYS A 142 18.53 -1.01 -4.74
N THR A 143 19.04 -1.30 -5.94
CA THR A 143 18.58 -2.42 -6.76
C THR A 143 18.84 -3.77 -6.11
N THR A 144 20.01 -3.96 -5.50
CA THR A 144 20.36 -5.17 -4.77
C THR A 144 19.47 -5.38 -3.55
N ILE A 145 19.23 -4.31 -2.76
CA ILE A 145 18.33 -4.33 -1.60
C ILE A 145 16.92 -4.69 -2.05
N ILE A 146 16.41 -4.11 -3.13
CA ILE A 146 15.09 -4.43 -3.69
C ILE A 146 14.97 -5.91 -4.00
N GLY A 147 15.95 -6.48 -4.73
CA GLY A 147 15.92 -7.89 -5.09
C GLY A 147 15.92 -8.82 -3.87
N ILE A 148 16.79 -8.53 -2.88
CA ILE A 148 16.87 -9.29 -1.63
C ILE A 148 15.56 -9.16 -0.84
N MET A 149 15.02 -7.95 -0.67
CA MET A 149 13.80 -7.73 0.11
C MET A 149 12.55 -8.32 -0.56
N LEU A 150 12.49 -8.33 -1.89
CA LEU A 150 11.44 -9.03 -2.61
C LEU A 150 11.45 -10.52 -2.27
N ILE A 151 12.62 -11.18 -2.30
CA ILE A 151 12.77 -12.60 -1.97
C ILE A 151 12.43 -12.84 -0.49
N LEU A 152 13.05 -12.09 0.42
CA LEU A 152 12.85 -12.27 1.86
C LEU A 152 11.38 -12.13 2.26
N VAL A 153 10.71 -11.06 1.85
CA VAL A 153 9.30 -10.84 2.17
C VAL A 153 8.41 -11.86 1.47
N GLY A 154 8.76 -12.28 0.25
CA GLY A 154 8.10 -13.40 -0.44
C GLY A 154 8.16 -14.70 0.36
N LEU A 155 9.35 -15.07 0.87
CA LEU A 155 9.54 -16.22 1.74
C LEU A 155 8.74 -16.10 3.04
N VAL A 156 8.72 -14.90 3.66
CA VAL A 156 7.93 -14.66 4.88
C VAL A 156 6.43 -14.86 4.61
N PHE A 157 5.89 -14.41 3.47
CA PHE A 157 4.51 -14.71 3.09
C PHE A 157 4.25 -16.21 3.03
N LEU A 158 5.12 -16.98 2.37
CA LEU A 158 4.97 -18.44 2.26
C LEU A 158 5.01 -19.11 3.64
N LEU A 159 5.93 -18.69 4.50
CA LEU A 159 6.09 -19.23 5.86
C LEU A 159 4.88 -18.90 6.75
N VAL A 160 4.37 -17.67 6.70
CA VAL A 160 3.21 -17.24 7.50
C VAL A 160 1.97 -18.01 7.07
N GLU A 161 1.71 -18.12 5.77
CA GLU A 161 0.56 -18.86 5.25
C GLU A 161 0.67 -20.36 5.51
N HIS A 162 1.88 -20.93 5.43
CA HIS A 162 2.12 -22.33 5.81
C HIS A 162 1.80 -22.55 7.29
N ARG A 163 2.29 -21.68 8.19
CA ARG A 163 2.01 -21.78 9.63
C ARG A 163 0.54 -21.65 9.99
N ILE A 164 -0.19 -20.75 9.29
CA ILE A 164 -1.64 -20.59 9.49
C ILE A 164 -2.37 -21.88 9.08
N LYS A 165 -1.99 -22.47 7.95
CA LYS A 165 -2.60 -23.70 7.44
C LYS A 165 -2.31 -24.91 8.33
N VAL A 166 -1.03 -25.17 8.67
CA VAL A 166 -0.61 -26.37 9.42
C VAL A 166 -1.13 -26.33 10.87
N LYS A 167 -1.16 -25.17 11.50
CA LYS A 167 -1.63 -25.06 12.89
C LYS A 167 -3.14 -24.88 13.00
N GLU A 168 -3.87 -24.91 11.90
CA GLU A 168 -5.32 -24.62 11.86
C GLU A 168 -5.71 -23.38 12.67
N LYS A 169 -4.80 -22.39 12.71
CA LYS A 169 -4.99 -21.20 13.55
C LYS A 169 -6.19 -20.39 13.08
N LYS A 170 -7.25 -20.45 13.89
CA LYS A 170 -8.37 -19.53 13.71
C LYS A 170 -7.91 -18.10 14.04
N PRO A 171 -8.28 -17.11 13.23
CA PRO A 171 -7.93 -15.73 13.52
C PRO A 171 -8.55 -15.29 14.85
N LYS A 172 -7.76 -14.57 15.66
CA LYS A 172 -8.21 -13.98 16.93
C LYS A 172 -9.04 -12.72 16.73
N VAL A 173 -8.67 -11.92 15.71
CA VAL A 173 -9.30 -10.64 15.37
C VAL A 173 -10.01 -10.80 14.03
N LYS A 174 -11.34 -10.79 14.06
CA LYS A 174 -12.19 -10.97 12.87
C LYS A 174 -12.87 -9.69 12.43
N LEU A 175 -12.86 -8.67 13.27
CA LEU A 175 -13.47 -7.37 13.04
C LEU A 175 -12.46 -6.26 13.33
N LEU A 176 -12.50 -5.17 12.58
CA LEU A 176 -11.66 -3.99 12.85
C LEU A 176 -11.89 -3.38 14.24
N THR A 177 -13.09 -3.53 14.76
CA THR A 177 -13.47 -3.07 16.11
C THR A 177 -12.71 -3.80 17.21
N GLU A 178 -12.34 -5.05 16.98
CA GLU A 178 -11.59 -5.90 17.93
C GLU A 178 -10.08 -5.62 17.91
N LEU A 179 -9.59 -4.83 16.94
CA LEU A 179 -8.19 -4.45 16.84
C LEU A 179 -7.76 -3.64 18.08
N SER A 180 -6.71 -4.08 18.78
CA SER A 180 -6.17 -3.32 19.91
C SER A 180 -5.22 -2.21 19.42
N TRP A 181 -5.00 -1.19 20.26
CA TRP A 181 -4.04 -0.12 19.96
C TRP A 181 -2.59 -0.63 19.88
N GLN A 182 -2.24 -1.64 20.72
CA GLN A 182 -0.93 -2.30 20.66
C GLN A 182 -0.71 -2.99 19.32
N THR A 183 -1.73 -3.71 18.83
CA THR A 183 -1.68 -4.34 17.50
C THR A 183 -1.51 -3.30 16.40
N ALA A 184 -2.23 -2.18 16.47
CA ALA A 184 -2.10 -1.08 15.52
C ALA A 184 -0.68 -0.49 15.53
N LEU A 185 -0.09 -0.27 16.72
CA LEU A 185 1.27 0.22 16.87
C LEU A 185 2.31 -0.74 16.27
N ILE A 186 2.18 -2.06 16.50
CA ILE A 186 3.11 -3.06 15.95
C ILE A 186 3.00 -3.10 14.41
N ILE A 187 1.79 -2.99 13.86
CA ILE A 187 1.61 -2.88 12.40
C ILE A 187 2.25 -1.57 11.90
N GLY A 188 2.14 -0.48 12.65
CA GLY A 188 2.82 0.78 12.38
C GLY A 188 4.34 0.67 12.38
N LEU A 189 4.93 -0.09 13.32
CA LEU A 189 6.35 -0.39 13.32
C LEU A 189 6.79 -1.23 12.12
N ALA A 190 5.95 -2.17 11.65
CA ALA A 190 6.24 -2.95 10.47
C ALA A 190 6.31 -2.10 9.19
N GLN A 191 5.55 -1.01 9.08
CA GLN A 191 5.67 -0.10 7.93
C GLN A 191 6.98 0.70 7.93
N VAL A 192 7.61 0.93 9.09
CA VAL A 192 8.96 1.55 9.15
C VAL A 192 9.99 0.69 8.44
N ILE A 193 9.92 -0.64 8.61
CA ILE A 193 10.80 -1.57 7.88
C ILE A 193 10.62 -1.41 6.37
N ALA A 194 9.37 -1.22 5.94
CA ALA A 194 9.07 -1.03 4.52
C ALA A 194 9.51 0.35 3.98
N ALA A 195 9.53 1.36 4.82
CA ALA A 195 10.06 2.68 4.47
C ALA A 195 11.59 2.66 4.38
N ALA A 196 12.26 2.02 5.35
CA ALA A 196 13.71 1.95 5.42
C ALA A 196 14.35 1.05 4.35
N LEU A 197 13.67 -0.02 3.92
CA LEU A 197 14.21 -1.02 3.02
C LEU A 197 13.39 -1.10 1.73
N PRO A 198 13.85 -0.48 0.62
CA PRO A 198 13.14 -0.51 -0.64
C PRO A 198 12.91 -1.95 -1.12
N GLY A 199 11.79 -2.22 -1.78
CA GLY A 199 11.40 -3.58 -2.16
C GLY A 199 10.59 -4.34 -1.11
N THR A 200 10.59 -3.93 0.18
CA THR A 200 9.81 -4.59 1.25
C THR A 200 8.31 -4.58 0.98
N SER A 201 7.78 -3.51 0.41
CA SER A 201 6.34 -3.23 0.26
C SER A 201 5.65 -2.89 1.58
N ARG A 202 5.15 -1.67 1.69
CA ARG A 202 4.36 -1.22 2.84
C ARG A 202 3.16 -2.13 3.09
N SER A 203 2.35 -2.39 2.06
CA SER A 203 1.19 -3.29 2.17
C SER A 203 1.61 -4.72 2.54
N GLY A 204 2.72 -5.22 1.99
CA GLY A 204 3.27 -6.53 2.35
C GLY A 204 3.64 -6.63 3.82
N ALA A 205 4.42 -5.69 4.35
CA ALA A 205 4.88 -5.68 5.73
C ALA A 205 3.71 -5.58 6.73
N THR A 206 2.76 -4.67 6.47
CA THR A 206 1.61 -4.46 7.37
C THR A 206 0.62 -5.63 7.35
N ILE A 207 0.39 -6.26 6.19
CA ILE A 207 -0.42 -7.49 6.09
C ILE A 207 0.24 -8.63 6.85
N ILE A 208 1.54 -8.88 6.63
CA ILE A 208 2.30 -9.92 7.35
C ILE A 208 2.22 -9.70 8.85
N ALA A 209 2.49 -8.48 9.33
CA ALA A 209 2.40 -8.15 10.75
C ALA A 209 1.00 -8.42 11.30
N GLY A 210 -0.06 -8.00 10.59
CA GLY A 210 -1.44 -8.28 10.97
C GLY A 210 -1.73 -9.77 11.08
N LEU A 211 -1.32 -10.58 10.10
CA LEU A 211 -1.51 -12.03 10.11
C LEU A 211 -0.76 -12.71 11.28
N LEU A 212 0.47 -12.30 11.54
CA LEU A 212 1.27 -12.80 12.67
C LEU A 212 0.64 -12.49 14.02
N LEU A 213 0.01 -11.31 14.15
CA LEU A 213 -0.74 -10.88 15.34
C LEU A 213 -2.12 -11.53 15.46
N GLY A 214 -2.51 -12.34 14.48
CA GLY A 214 -3.75 -13.11 14.51
C GLY A 214 -4.96 -12.39 13.90
N LEU A 215 -4.76 -11.38 13.08
CA LEU A 215 -5.83 -10.79 12.29
C LEU A 215 -6.29 -11.78 11.20
N SER A 216 -7.58 -11.75 10.89
CA SER A 216 -8.06 -12.42 9.67
C SER A 216 -7.55 -11.69 8.42
N ARG A 217 -7.40 -12.41 7.29
CA ARG A 217 -6.93 -11.80 6.04
C ARG A 217 -7.73 -10.56 5.63
N PRO A 218 -9.08 -10.57 5.69
CA PRO A 218 -9.85 -9.37 5.38
C PRO A 218 -9.54 -8.18 6.30
N VAL A 219 -9.36 -8.43 7.61
CA VAL A 219 -9.05 -7.36 8.58
C VAL A 219 -7.64 -6.82 8.37
N ALA A 220 -6.66 -7.70 8.11
CA ALA A 220 -5.29 -7.28 7.84
C ALA A 220 -5.19 -6.40 6.58
N VAL A 221 -5.84 -6.81 5.47
CA VAL A 221 -5.89 -6.02 4.23
C VAL A 221 -6.62 -4.71 4.46
N ARG A 222 -7.78 -4.77 5.11
CA ARG A 222 -8.57 -3.58 5.38
C ARG A 222 -7.80 -2.54 6.18
N PHE A 223 -7.22 -2.95 7.31
CA PHE A 223 -6.44 -2.03 8.15
C PHE A 223 -5.21 -1.47 7.42
N THR A 224 -4.55 -2.30 6.58
CA THR A 224 -3.46 -1.86 5.71
C THR A 224 -3.89 -0.75 4.74
N PHE A 225 -5.06 -0.88 4.13
CA PHE A 225 -5.59 0.11 3.19
C PHE A 225 -6.04 1.40 3.92
N ASP A 226 -6.71 1.27 5.05
CA ASP A 226 -7.08 2.42 5.88
C ASP A 226 -5.84 3.19 6.36
N LEU A 227 -4.78 2.48 6.77
CA LEU A 227 -3.49 3.06 7.20
C LEU A 227 -2.75 3.74 6.04
N ALA A 228 -2.91 3.24 4.80
CA ALA A 228 -2.31 3.84 3.62
C ALA A 228 -2.70 5.29 3.41
N VAL A 229 -3.97 5.63 3.66
CA VAL A 229 -4.50 6.97 3.38
C VAL A 229 -3.70 8.06 4.09
N PRO A 230 -3.59 8.10 5.42
CA PRO A 230 -2.85 9.16 6.09
C PRO A 230 -1.33 9.04 5.91
N THR A 231 -0.76 7.83 5.84
CA THR A 231 0.69 7.67 5.72
C THR A 231 1.21 8.15 4.37
N MET A 232 0.55 7.78 3.28
CA MET A 232 0.99 8.19 1.94
C MET A 232 0.66 9.67 1.68
N ALA A 233 -0.51 10.16 2.16
CA ALA A 233 -0.81 11.58 2.07
C ALA A 233 0.23 12.43 2.84
N GLY A 234 0.63 11.98 4.03
CA GLY A 234 1.68 12.63 4.82
C GLY A 234 3.05 12.61 4.13
N ALA A 235 3.47 11.45 3.61
CA ALA A 235 4.73 11.32 2.86
C ALA A 235 4.73 12.21 1.61
N SER A 236 3.63 12.21 0.86
CA SER A 236 3.49 13.06 -0.34
C SER A 236 3.57 14.55 0.00
N LEU A 237 2.93 14.97 1.10
CA LEU A 237 3.01 16.36 1.54
C LEU A 237 4.44 16.75 1.93
N LEU A 238 5.16 15.89 2.67
CA LEU A 238 6.55 16.16 3.07
C LEU A 238 7.48 16.27 1.85
N LYS A 239 7.40 15.35 0.89
CA LYS A 239 8.23 15.39 -0.34
C LYS A 239 7.86 16.61 -1.21
N LEU A 240 6.57 16.97 -1.32
CA LEU A 240 6.14 18.17 -2.04
C LEU A 240 6.69 19.44 -1.39
N LEU A 241 6.62 19.56 -0.06
CA LEU A 241 7.19 20.69 0.66
C LEU A 241 8.71 20.77 0.49
N LYS A 242 9.42 19.63 0.51
CA LYS A 242 10.86 19.55 0.24
C LYS A 242 11.17 20.03 -1.19
N TYR A 243 10.39 19.58 -2.19
CA TYR A 243 10.53 19.99 -3.58
C TYR A 243 10.39 21.50 -3.75
N ILE A 244 9.34 22.10 -3.18
CA ILE A 244 9.09 23.55 -3.24
C ILE A 244 10.21 24.32 -2.52
N LYS A 245 10.64 23.86 -1.33
CA LYS A 245 11.69 24.50 -0.54
C LYS A 245 13.04 24.53 -1.28
N ASN A 246 13.33 23.54 -2.11
CA ASN A 246 14.54 23.47 -2.93
C ASN A 246 14.46 24.39 -4.16
N GLY A 247 13.39 25.19 -4.32
CA GLY A 247 13.25 26.14 -5.42
C GLY A 247 13.01 25.49 -6.79
N LEU A 248 12.65 24.21 -6.82
CA LEU A 248 12.40 23.49 -8.06
C LEU A 248 11.02 23.88 -8.63
N VAL A 249 10.99 24.18 -9.92
CA VAL A 249 9.79 24.59 -10.65
C VAL A 249 9.46 23.54 -11.70
N LEU A 250 8.20 23.07 -11.68
CA LEU A 250 7.68 22.15 -12.70
C LEU A 250 7.46 22.84 -14.02
N SER A 251 7.99 22.27 -15.08
CA SER A 251 7.61 22.65 -16.46
C SER A 251 6.21 22.14 -16.81
N GLY A 252 5.58 22.70 -17.84
CA GLY A 252 4.29 22.23 -18.33
C GLY A 252 4.29 20.75 -18.76
N GLY A 253 5.43 20.26 -19.27
CA GLY A 253 5.61 18.84 -19.62
C GLY A 253 5.63 17.93 -18.38
N GLU A 254 6.42 18.29 -17.35
CA GLU A 254 6.49 17.57 -16.08
C GLU A 254 5.13 17.53 -15.37
N LEU A 255 4.42 18.65 -15.35
CA LEU A 255 3.06 18.71 -14.80
C LEU A 255 2.10 17.78 -15.56
N THR A 256 2.20 17.73 -16.89
CA THR A 256 1.39 16.82 -17.71
C THR A 256 1.69 15.35 -17.36
N ILE A 257 2.97 14.98 -17.20
CA ILE A 257 3.39 13.63 -16.79
C ILE A 257 2.77 13.29 -15.42
N LEU A 258 2.87 14.17 -14.43
CA LEU A 258 2.30 13.97 -13.09
C LEU A 258 0.78 13.78 -13.12
N ILE A 259 0.06 14.61 -13.86
CA ILE A 259 -1.41 14.53 -13.95
C ILE A 259 -1.83 13.24 -14.65
N VAL A 260 -1.24 12.95 -15.83
CA VAL A 260 -1.63 11.76 -16.62
C VAL A 260 -1.35 10.47 -15.85
N SER A 261 -0.18 10.34 -15.23
CA SER A 261 0.15 9.14 -14.45
C SER A 261 -0.74 9.01 -13.21
N SER A 262 -1.03 10.11 -12.48
CA SER A 262 -1.90 10.08 -11.31
C SER A 262 -3.36 9.73 -11.66
N VAL A 263 -3.91 10.30 -12.75
CA VAL A 263 -5.25 9.96 -13.22
C VAL A 263 -5.32 8.51 -13.66
N THR A 264 -4.29 8.02 -14.34
CA THR A 264 -4.23 6.61 -14.75
C THR A 264 -4.14 5.69 -13.54
N ALA A 265 -3.27 5.99 -12.56
CA ALA A 265 -3.16 5.24 -11.32
C ALA A 265 -4.50 5.23 -10.55
N PHE A 266 -5.19 6.36 -10.48
CA PHE A 266 -6.52 6.46 -9.90
C PHE A 266 -7.53 5.51 -10.57
N LEU A 267 -7.65 5.54 -11.89
CA LEU A 267 -8.60 4.70 -12.63
C LEU A 267 -8.28 3.21 -12.49
N VAL A 268 -7.01 2.83 -12.61
CA VAL A 268 -6.56 1.44 -12.50
C VAL A 268 -6.70 0.92 -11.08
N SER A 269 -6.48 1.77 -10.07
CA SER A 269 -6.64 1.42 -8.65
C SER A 269 -8.07 0.98 -8.30
N PHE A 270 -9.10 1.56 -8.92
CA PHE A 270 -10.48 1.09 -8.74
C PHE A 270 -10.63 -0.39 -9.07
N ILE A 271 -10.01 -0.82 -10.17
CA ILE A 271 -10.05 -2.22 -10.61
C ILE A 271 -9.22 -3.09 -9.65
N ALA A 272 -7.99 -2.66 -9.34
CA ALA A 272 -7.07 -3.42 -8.51
C ALA A 272 -7.61 -3.63 -7.08
N ILE A 273 -8.14 -2.57 -6.45
CA ILE A 273 -8.77 -2.65 -5.12
C ILE A 273 -9.95 -3.63 -5.14
N SER A 274 -10.81 -3.52 -6.17
CA SER A 274 -11.97 -4.38 -6.31
C SER A 274 -11.59 -5.84 -6.44
N LEU A 275 -10.60 -6.14 -7.29
CA LEU A 275 -10.09 -7.49 -7.47
C LEU A 275 -9.46 -8.03 -6.19
N MET A 276 -8.72 -7.20 -5.45
CA MET A 276 -8.13 -7.59 -4.16
C MET A 276 -9.20 -7.90 -3.11
N ILE A 277 -10.25 -7.08 -3.02
CA ILE A 277 -11.39 -7.33 -2.13
C ILE A 277 -12.06 -8.67 -2.47
N ILE A 278 -12.35 -8.91 -3.76
CA ILE A 278 -12.96 -10.17 -4.22
C ILE A 278 -12.03 -11.35 -3.91
N TYR A 279 -10.74 -11.22 -4.16
CA TYR A 279 -9.75 -12.25 -3.88
C TYR A 279 -9.77 -12.67 -2.40
N ILE A 280 -9.70 -11.70 -1.49
CA ILE A 280 -9.70 -11.92 -0.05
C ILE A 280 -11.05 -12.43 0.46
N SER A 281 -12.18 -11.96 -0.10
CA SER A 281 -13.51 -12.41 0.29
C SER A 281 -13.73 -13.90 -0.01
N ARG A 282 -13.04 -14.44 -1.00
CA ARG A 282 -13.02 -15.88 -1.33
C ARG A 282 -12.06 -16.69 -0.44
N ASN A 283 -11.58 -16.09 0.64
CA ASN A 283 -10.65 -16.70 1.61
C ASN A 283 -9.35 -17.26 0.99
N LYS A 284 -8.89 -16.65 -0.11
CA LYS A 284 -7.63 -16.99 -0.76
C LYS A 284 -6.45 -16.58 0.11
N ASP A 285 -5.35 -17.33 0.01
CA ASP A 285 -4.10 -17.06 0.74
C ASP A 285 -3.17 -16.11 -0.04
N PHE A 286 -2.11 -15.63 0.61
CA PHE A 286 -1.14 -14.73 0.00
C PHE A 286 0.04 -15.44 -0.67
N LYS A 287 0.02 -16.77 -0.79
CA LYS A 287 1.10 -17.55 -1.43
C LYS A 287 1.42 -17.11 -2.86
N PRO A 288 0.42 -16.85 -3.74
CA PRO A 288 0.72 -16.41 -5.10
C PRO A 288 1.55 -15.12 -5.13
N PHE A 289 1.27 -14.17 -4.23
CA PHE A 289 2.04 -12.94 -4.12
C PHE A 289 3.46 -13.19 -3.59
N GLY A 290 3.61 -14.13 -2.65
CA GLY A 290 4.92 -14.57 -2.15
C GLY A 290 5.77 -15.18 -3.26
N ILE A 291 5.21 -16.10 -4.05
CA ILE A 291 5.90 -16.73 -5.20
C ILE A 291 6.28 -15.67 -6.24
N TYR A 292 5.33 -14.81 -6.63
CA TYR A 292 5.59 -13.72 -7.57
C TYR A 292 6.77 -12.85 -7.12
N ARG A 293 6.80 -12.44 -5.85
CA ARG A 293 7.89 -11.62 -5.29
C ARG A 293 9.24 -12.33 -5.36
N ILE A 294 9.30 -13.63 -5.06
CA ILE A 294 10.55 -14.42 -5.13
C ILE A 294 11.05 -14.46 -6.59
N LEU A 295 10.16 -14.74 -7.53
CA LEU A 295 10.53 -14.78 -8.95
C LEU A 295 10.99 -13.42 -9.47
N LEU A 296 10.26 -12.34 -9.11
CA LEU A 296 10.65 -10.98 -9.47
C LEU A 296 12.00 -10.60 -8.86
N GLY A 297 12.19 -10.86 -7.56
CA GLY A 297 13.43 -10.54 -6.86
C GLY A 297 14.63 -11.33 -7.41
N ALA A 298 14.44 -12.60 -7.73
CA ALA A 298 15.48 -13.40 -8.40
C ALA A 298 15.81 -12.84 -9.79
N GLY A 299 14.80 -12.43 -10.57
CA GLY A 299 14.99 -11.78 -11.86
C GLY A 299 15.75 -10.46 -11.75
N VAL A 300 15.43 -9.62 -10.76
CA VAL A 300 16.14 -8.36 -10.49
C VAL A 300 17.62 -8.61 -10.18
N LEU A 301 17.91 -9.55 -9.29
CA LEU A 301 19.30 -9.85 -8.92
C LEU A 301 20.09 -10.45 -10.08
N LEU A 302 19.47 -11.36 -10.86
CA LEU A 302 20.11 -11.92 -12.05
C LEU A 302 20.41 -10.84 -13.10
N TYR A 303 19.44 -9.97 -13.37
CA TYR A 303 19.63 -8.83 -14.30
C TYR A 303 20.79 -7.94 -13.86
N TYR A 304 20.83 -7.58 -12.57
CA TYR A 304 21.89 -6.74 -12.02
C TYR A 304 23.27 -7.40 -12.11
N LEU A 305 23.36 -8.70 -11.76
CA LEU A 305 24.63 -9.44 -11.80
C LEU A 305 25.16 -9.67 -13.23
N VAL A 306 24.28 -9.80 -14.22
CA VAL A 306 24.66 -10.14 -15.60
C VAL A 306 24.88 -8.92 -16.47
N ILE A 307 24.15 -7.82 -16.24
CA ILE A 307 24.11 -6.65 -17.14
C ILE A 307 24.78 -5.42 -16.52
N ALA A 308 24.73 -5.26 -15.22
CA ALA A 308 25.25 -4.10 -14.49
C ALA A 308 26.57 -4.39 -13.73
N GLY A 309 26.94 -5.67 -13.56
CA GLY A 309 28.25 -6.10 -13.04
C GLY A 309 29.18 -6.42 -14.19
#